data_06dd58b0985f3388156b96407d9aaa31
#
_entry.id   06dd58b0985f3388156b96407d9aaa31
#
_cell.length_a   1.000
_cell.length_b   1.000
_cell.length_c   1.000
_cell.angle_alpha   90.00
_cell.angle_beta   90.00
_cell.angle_gamma   90.00
#
_symmetry.space_group_name_H-M   'P 1'
#
loop_
_entity.id
_entity.type
_entity.pdbx_description
1 polymer ?
#
loop_
_entity_poly.entity_id
_entity_poly.type
_entity_poly.pdbx_seq_one_letter_code
_entity_poly.pdbx_strand_id
1 'polypeptide(L)'
;AVTGVQTCALPIFIVNSGMNHFDFVAEEVADKDHDFYGKDSENTVKHSSGFSFKAKGKLAGDYDIQLIGDFNQDNAMAAGLACLRLGASLEDIKKGIAQTSVPGRMEILTQANGAKVFVDYAHNGDSLDKLLQVVTDHQKGKISLILGAPGNKGESRRQDFGHVLNTYPEINVILSTDDPNKEDPLTICQEIASHINRKVRIIIDREEAIKTAMSETTGSSDALVIAGKGADAFQIVNGKRTDYAGDIEVAKKYL
;
A
#
# COMPACT_ATOMS: atom_id res chain seq x y z
N ALA A 1 -13.76 -10.40 31.46
CA ALA A 1 -15.10 -9.91 31.15
C ALA A 1 -15.00 -8.46 30.71
N VAL A 2 -15.17 -8.19 29.43
CA VAL A 2 -15.36 -6.83 28.91
C VAL A 2 -16.81 -6.48 29.21
N THR A 3 -17.02 -5.73 30.27
CA THR A 3 -18.32 -5.26 30.68
C THR A 3 -18.76 -4.13 29.71
N GLY A 4 -19.75 -4.44 28.88
CA GLY A 4 -20.85 -3.54 28.56
C GLY A 4 -20.53 -2.14 28.07
N VAL A 5 -19.84 -2.01 26.91
CA VAL A 5 -20.24 -0.93 26.01
C VAL A 5 -21.32 -1.53 25.10
N GLN A 6 -22.57 -1.31 25.46
CA GLN A 6 -23.70 -1.52 24.57
C GLN A 6 -23.58 -0.43 23.49
N THR A 7 -22.91 -0.77 22.37
CA THR A 7 -23.00 0.04 21.16
C THR A 7 -24.41 -0.20 20.62
N CYS A 8 -25.23 0.85 20.62
CA CYS A 8 -26.58 0.84 20.07
C CYS A 8 -26.63 0.68 18.54
N ALA A 9 -25.49 0.44 17.89
CA ALA A 9 -25.38 0.19 16.46
C ALA A 9 -25.04 -1.30 16.26
N LEU A 10 -25.87 -2.00 15.52
CA LEU A 10 -25.53 -3.31 15.01
C LEU A 10 -24.32 -3.15 14.06
N PRO A 11 -23.32 -4.05 14.13
CA PRO A 11 -22.18 -3.98 13.24
C PRO A 11 -22.64 -4.16 11.79
N ILE A 12 -22.17 -3.28 10.91
CA ILE A 12 -22.35 -3.36 9.45
C ILE A 12 -21.11 -4.01 8.86
N PHE A 13 -21.29 -5.01 8.03
CA PHE A 13 -20.21 -5.72 7.37
C PHE A 13 -20.16 -5.33 5.89
N ILE A 14 -19.01 -4.82 5.44
CA ILE A 14 -18.72 -4.58 4.03
C ILE A 14 -17.62 -5.55 3.63
N VAL A 15 -17.96 -6.56 2.86
CA VAL A 15 -17.11 -7.74 2.61
C VAL A 15 -16.72 -7.83 1.14
N ASN A 16 -15.44 -7.99 0.87
CA ASN A 16 -14.92 -8.22 -0.48
C ASN A 16 -15.16 -9.67 -0.89
N SER A 17 -15.96 -9.89 -1.93
CA SER A 17 -16.25 -11.24 -2.45
C SER A 17 -15.05 -11.92 -3.12
N GLY A 18 -13.98 -11.17 -3.42
CA GLY A 18 -12.72 -11.69 -3.95
C GLY A 18 -11.70 -12.10 -2.88
N MET A 19 -12.04 -11.96 -1.59
CA MET A 19 -11.13 -12.35 -0.50
C MET A 19 -10.99 -13.87 -0.35
N ASN A 20 -9.85 -14.32 0.16
CA ASN A 20 -9.68 -15.71 0.56
C ASN A 20 -10.71 -16.08 1.64
N HIS A 21 -11.25 -17.29 1.55
CA HIS A 21 -12.27 -17.81 2.49
C HIS A 21 -13.57 -16.99 2.51
N PHE A 22 -13.93 -16.38 1.37
CA PHE A 22 -15.16 -15.59 1.26
C PHE A 22 -16.39 -16.36 1.69
N ASP A 23 -16.55 -17.63 1.26
CA ASP A 23 -17.73 -18.45 1.59
C ASP A 23 -17.93 -18.58 3.10
N PHE A 24 -16.85 -18.83 3.85
CA PHE A 24 -16.89 -18.88 5.31
C PHE A 24 -17.34 -17.54 5.93
N VAL A 25 -16.78 -16.42 5.45
CA VAL A 25 -17.16 -15.09 5.95
C VAL A 25 -18.61 -14.76 5.58
N ALA A 26 -19.05 -15.12 4.36
CA ALA A 26 -20.40 -14.88 3.89
C ALA A 26 -21.44 -15.63 4.76
N GLU A 27 -21.16 -16.88 5.15
CA GLU A 27 -21.99 -17.63 6.09
C GLU A 27 -22.08 -16.96 7.46
N GLU A 28 -20.94 -16.49 8.00
CA GLU A 28 -20.87 -15.84 9.31
C GLU A 28 -21.59 -14.49 9.38
N VAL A 29 -21.80 -13.82 8.24
CA VAL A 29 -22.49 -12.52 8.19
C VAL A 29 -23.90 -12.61 7.60
N ALA A 30 -24.37 -13.79 7.20
CA ALA A 30 -25.63 -13.97 6.48
C ALA A 30 -26.87 -13.44 7.25
N ASP A 31 -26.85 -13.53 8.57
CA ASP A 31 -27.90 -13.04 9.46
C ASP A 31 -27.67 -11.59 9.97
N LYS A 32 -26.61 -10.94 9.52
CA LYS A 32 -26.17 -9.61 9.95
C LYS A 32 -26.41 -8.59 8.84
N ASP A 33 -26.36 -7.31 9.20
CA ASP A 33 -26.45 -6.24 8.20
C ASP A 33 -25.13 -6.17 7.41
N HIS A 34 -25.18 -6.49 6.13
CA HIS A 34 -23.99 -6.59 5.30
C HIS A 34 -24.21 -6.13 3.87
N ASP A 35 -23.11 -5.80 3.19
CA ASP A 35 -22.98 -5.66 1.74
C ASP A 35 -21.75 -6.41 1.24
N PHE A 36 -21.91 -7.12 0.14
CA PHE A 36 -20.79 -7.69 -0.60
C PHE A 36 -20.40 -6.76 -1.74
N TYR A 37 -19.10 -6.66 -2.00
CA TYR A 37 -18.57 -5.95 -3.17
C TYR A 37 -17.41 -6.74 -3.81
N GLY A 38 -17.06 -6.41 -5.03
CA GLY A 38 -15.99 -7.06 -5.77
C GLY A 38 -16.51 -8.05 -6.81
N LYS A 39 -15.68 -9.01 -7.18
CA LYS A 39 -15.99 -9.98 -8.23
C LYS A 39 -17.22 -10.80 -7.86
N ASP A 40 -18.09 -11.03 -8.81
CA ASP A 40 -19.31 -11.85 -8.68
C ASP A 40 -20.33 -11.34 -7.64
N SER A 41 -20.27 -10.05 -7.28
CA SER A 41 -21.29 -9.37 -6.45
C SER A 41 -22.09 -8.35 -7.27
N GLU A 42 -23.20 -7.83 -6.70
CA GLU A 42 -23.94 -6.73 -7.33
C GLU A 42 -23.17 -5.42 -7.33
N ASN A 43 -22.32 -5.20 -6.30
CA ASN A 43 -21.54 -3.98 -6.13
C ASN A 43 -20.14 -4.21 -6.69
N THR A 44 -19.92 -3.85 -7.94
CA THR A 44 -18.65 -4.08 -8.65
C THR A 44 -17.99 -2.80 -9.08
N VAL A 45 -16.67 -2.85 -9.20
CA VAL A 45 -15.85 -1.80 -9.80
C VAL A 45 -15.43 -2.23 -11.20
N LYS A 46 -15.63 -1.36 -12.19
CA LYS A 46 -14.92 -1.42 -13.45
C LYS A 46 -13.66 -0.60 -13.32
N HIS A 47 -12.55 -1.27 -13.08
CA HIS A 47 -11.26 -0.65 -12.86
C HIS A 47 -10.77 0.14 -14.08
N SER A 48 -9.98 1.17 -13.83
CA SER A 48 -9.22 1.90 -14.85
C SER A 48 -7.81 2.18 -14.34
N SER A 49 -6.87 2.32 -15.26
CA SER A 49 -5.47 2.65 -14.93
C SER A 49 -5.27 4.11 -14.49
N GLY A 50 -6.33 4.93 -14.46
CA GLY A 50 -6.25 6.35 -14.15
C GLY A 50 -6.80 6.73 -12.79
N PHE A 51 -7.11 8.02 -12.67
CA PHE A 51 -7.69 8.65 -11.49
C PHE A 51 -9.23 8.65 -11.50
N SER A 52 -9.84 7.64 -12.08
CA SER A 52 -11.29 7.48 -12.11
C SER A 52 -11.67 6.00 -12.24
N PHE A 53 -12.87 5.66 -11.83
CA PHE A 53 -13.46 4.33 -12.02
C PHE A 53 -14.97 4.40 -12.18
N LYS A 54 -15.57 3.33 -12.64
CA LYS A 54 -17.01 3.20 -12.73
C LYS A 54 -17.52 2.13 -11.76
N ALA A 55 -18.46 2.50 -10.90
CA ALA A 55 -19.12 1.58 -9.99
C ALA A 55 -20.47 1.10 -10.55
N LYS A 56 -20.86 -0.12 -10.15
CA LYS A 56 -22.21 -0.68 -10.34
C LYS A 56 -22.82 -1.01 -8.97
N GLY A 57 -24.11 -1.34 -8.95
CA GLY A 57 -24.84 -1.68 -7.73
C GLY A 57 -25.30 -0.44 -6.98
N LYS A 58 -25.22 -0.46 -5.66
CA LYS A 58 -25.70 0.62 -4.78
C LYS A 58 -24.99 1.96 -4.98
N LEU A 59 -23.75 1.94 -5.45
CA LEU A 59 -22.94 3.12 -5.78
C LEU A 59 -22.84 3.36 -7.29
N ALA A 60 -23.82 2.92 -8.09
CA ALA A 60 -23.73 3.03 -9.53
C ALA A 60 -23.40 4.45 -10.01
N GLY A 61 -22.36 4.58 -10.86
CA GLY A 61 -21.93 5.86 -11.42
C GLY A 61 -20.43 5.95 -11.68
N ASP A 62 -20.00 7.13 -12.15
CA ASP A 62 -18.61 7.46 -12.41
C ASP A 62 -18.04 8.19 -11.18
N TYR A 63 -16.80 7.89 -10.83
CA TYR A 63 -16.07 8.42 -9.67
C TYR A 63 -14.68 8.87 -10.08
N ASP A 64 -14.27 10.04 -9.61
CA ASP A 64 -12.88 10.46 -9.59
C ASP A 64 -12.22 9.99 -8.29
N ILE A 65 -10.94 9.66 -8.34
CA ILE A 65 -10.14 9.21 -7.21
C ILE A 65 -8.71 9.75 -7.32
N GLN A 66 -8.09 10.09 -6.19
CA GLN A 66 -6.70 10.58 -6.20
C GLN A 66 -5.67 9.45 -6.06
N LEU A 67 -6.09 8.27 -5.63
CA LEU A 67 -5.22 7.12 -5.37
C LEU A 67 -5.22 6.18 -6.58
N ILE A 68 -4.07 5.98 -7.20
CA ILE A 68 -3.89 5.07 -8.34
C ILE A 68 -3.93 3.61 -7.86
N GLY A 69 -4.41 2.73 -8.74
CA GLY A 69 -4.41 1.27 -8.58
C GLY A 69 -5.80 0.70 -8.27
N ASP A 70 -6.05 -0.47 -8.84
CA ASP A 70 -7.33 -1.17 -8.74
C ASP A 70 -7.75 -1.42 -7.30
N PHE A 71 -6.79 -1.77 -6.44
CA PHE A 71 -7.06 -2.00 -5.03
C PHE A 71 -7.54 -0.73 -4.28
N ASN A 72 -7.14 0.46 -4.72
CA ASN A 72 -7.64 1.71 -4.16
C ASN A 72 -9.05 2.03 -4.64
N GLN A 73 -9.39 1.64 -5.86
CA GLN A 73 -10.75 1.74 -6.39
C GLN A 73 -11.70 0.79 -5.64
N ASP A 74 -11.23 -0.41 -5.31
CA ASP A 74 -11.95 -1.37 -4.46
C ASP A 74 -12.10 -0.84 -3.03
N ASN A 75 -11.07 -0.24 -2.45
CA ASN A 75 -11.14 0.41 -1.14
C ASN A 75 -12.15 1.57 -1.14
N ALA A 76 -12.20 2.36 -2.21
CA ALA A 76 -13.17 3.44 -2.37
C ALA A 76 -14.61 2.90 -2.45
N MET A 77 -14.83 1.77 -3.13
CA MET A 77 -16.11 1.07 -3.16
C MET A 77 -16.53 0.66 -1.75
N ALA A 78 -15.65 0.01 -1.00
CA ALA A 78 -15.92 -0.41 0.37
C ALA A 78 -16.28 0.76 1.29
N ALA A 79 -15.48 1.83 1.24
CA ALA A 79 -15.71 3.05 2.02
C ALA A 79 -17.04 3.72 1.64
N GLY A 80 -17.34 3.80 0.34
CA GLY A 80 -18.59 4.37 -0.16
C GLY A 80 -19.83 3.58 0.31
N LEU A 81 -19.77 2.25 0.26
CA LEU A 81 -20.86 1.41 0.77
C LEU A 81 -21.05 1.60 2.28
N ALA A 82 -19.96 1.67 3.05
CA ALA A 82 -20.06 1.97 4.48
C ALA A 82 -20.70 3.34 4.74
N CYS A 83 -20.29 4.38 4.02
CA CYS A 83 -20.85 5.70 4.12
C CYS A 83 -22.35 5.73 3.74
N LEU A 84 -22.73 5.01 2.68
CA LEU A 84 -24.14 4.89 2.26
C LEU A 84 -24.99 4.25 3.36
N ARG A 85 -24.50 3.20 4.00
CA ARG A 85 -25.16 2.55 5.15
C ARG A 85 -25.30 3.48 6.35
N LEU A 86 -24.37 4.41 6.52
CA LEU A 86 -24.43 5.44 7.56
C LEU A 86 -25.31 6.64 7.16
N GLY A 87 -25.96 6.60 5.99
CA GLY A 87 -26.91 7.62 5.55
C GLY A 87 -26.33 8.77 4.74
N ALA A 88 -25.07 8.66 4.27
CA ALA A 88 -24.51 9.65 3.37
C ALA A 88 -25.18 9.60 2.00
N SER A 89 -25.33 10.75 1.33
CA SER A 89 -25.84 10.81 -0.04
C SER A 89 -24.79 10.32 -1.05
N LEU A 90 -25.24 9.85 -2.22
CA LEU A 90 -24.33 9.49 -3.31
C LEU A 90 -23.45 10.66 -3.76
N GLU A 91 -23.96 11.87 -3.71
CA GLU A 91 -23.21 13.08 -4.05
C GLU A 91 -22.09 13.34 -3.05
N ASP A 92 -22.37 13.25 -1.75
CA ASP A 92 -21.34 13.41 -0.71
C ASP A 92 -20.29 12.32 -0.79
N ILE A 93 -20.69 11.07 -1.07
CA ILE A 93 -19.76 9.95 -1.25
C ILE A 93 -18.83 10.21 -2.46
N LYS A 94 -19.36 10.62 -3.61
CA LYS A 94 -18.57 10.97 -4.79
C LYS A 94 -17.56 12.08 -4.48
N LYS A 95 -18.03 13.15 -3.85
CA LYS A 95 -17.19 14.27 -3.45
C LYS A 95 -16.10 13.85 -2.45
N GLY A 96 -16.45 13.03 -1.47
CA GLY A 96 -15.53 12.49 -0.50
C GLY A 96 -14.42 11.66 -1.16
N ILE A 97 -14.78 10.71 -2.03
CA ILE A 97 -13.82 9.86 -2.75
C ILE A 97 -12.87 10.72 -3.62
N ALA A 98 -13.42 11.70 -4.36
CA ALA A 98 -12.63 12.57 -5.23
C ALA A 98 -11.63 13.46 -4.47
N GLN A 99 -11.89 13.77 -3.21
CA GLN A 99 -11.04 14.63 -2.38
C GLN A 99 -10.12 13.86 -1.43
N THR A 100 -10.33 12.54 -1.29
CA THR A 100 -9.56 11.74 -0.33
C THR A 100 -8.15 11.50 -0.84
N SER A 101 -7.18 11.87 -0.02
CA SER A 101 -5.80 11.41 -0.08
C SER A 101 -5.45 10.71 1.23
N VAL A 102 -4.62 9.68 1.15
CA VAL A 102 -4.15 8.97 2.34
C VAL A 102 -2.62 9.07 2.37
N PRO A 103 -2.04 9.82 3.32
CA PRO A 103 -0.60 9.98 3.39
C PRO A 103 0.12 8.62 3.41
N GLY A 104 1.19 8.50 2.62
CA GLY A 104 1.96 7.26 2.52
C GLY A 104 1.24 6.07 1.89
N ARG A 105 0.15 6.30 1.15
CA ARG A 105 -0.53 5.32 0.31
C ARG A 105 -0.52 5.80 -1.13
N MET A 106 0.31 5.17 -1.97
CA MET A 106 0.52 5.63 -3.36
C MET A 106 0.74 7.14 -3.46
N GLU A 107 1.42 7.73 -2.47
CA GLU A 107 1.75 9.15 -2.50
C GLU A 107 2.82 9.40 -3.54
N ILE A 108 2.55 10.31 -4.47
CA ILE A 108 3.42 10.58 -5.62
C ILE A 108 4.07 11.95 -5.46
N LEU A 109 5.39 11.96 -5.33
CA LEU A 109 6.21 13.17 -5.40
C LEU A 109 6.86 13.25 -6.79
N THR A 110 7.26 14.45 -7.19
CA THR A 110 7.91 14.66 -8.50
C THR A 110 9.20 15.42 -8.28
N GLN A 111 10.31 14.82 -8.73
CA GLN A 111 11.62 15.49 -8.72
C GLN A 111 11.69 16.61 -9.76
N ALA A 112 12.63 17.54 -9.58
CA ALA A 112 12.88 18.65 -10.51
C ALA A 112 13.14 18.18 -11.96
N ASN A 113 13.72 16.99 -12.15
CA ASN A 113 13.97 16.38 -13.46
C ASN A 113 12.71 15.70 -14.07
N GLY A 114 11.57 15.66 -13.35
CA GLY A 114 10.31 15.03 -13.78
C GLY A 114 10.12 13.59 -13.30
N ALA A 115 11.15 12.95 -12.75
CA ALA A 115 11.05 11.59 -12.22
C ALA A 115 10.01 11.49 -11.08
N LYS A 116 9.39 10.33 -10.97
CA LYS A 116 8.35 10.09 -9.95
C LYS A 116 8.90 9.33 -8.75
N VAL A 117 8.47 9.74 -7.56
CA VAL A 117 8.77 9.04 -6.31
C VAL A 117 7.45 8.59 -5.69
N PHE A 118 7.28 7.29 -5.59
CA PHE A 118 6.10 6.64 -5.00
C PHE A 118 6.41 6.24 -3.57
N VAL A 119 5.63 6.74 -2.61
CA VAL A 119 5.75 6.34 -1.21
C VAL A 119 4.51 5.54 -0.82
N ASP A 120 4.70 4.31 -0.38
CA ASP A 120 3.61 3.41 -0.04
C ASP A 120 3.88 2.55 1.21
N TYR A 121 2.81 2.16 1.87
CA TYR A 121 2.84 1.31 3.06
C TYR A 121 2.89 -0.19 2.73
N ALA A 122 3.15 -0.61 1.51
CA ALA A 122 3.23 -2.01 1.11
C ALA A 122 4.29 -2.74 1.95
N HIS A 123 3.84 -3.66 2.81
CA HIS A 123 4.65 -4.31 3.83
C HIS A 123 4.48 -5.84 3.88
N ASN A 124 3.93 -6.44 2.83
CA ASN A 124 3.85 -7.88 2.60
C ASN A 124 3.91 -8.16 1.10
N GLY A 125 4.09 -9.45 0.71
CA GLY A 125 4.27 -9.84 -0.68
C GLY A 125 3.13 -9.39 -1.60
N ASP A 126 1.88 -9.63 -1.21
CA ASP A 126 0.70 -9.27 -2.03
C ASP A 126 0.60 -7.76 -2.27
N SER A 127 0.81 -6.95 -1.23
CA SER A 127 0.78 -5.48 -1.38
C SER A 127 1.97 -4.95 -2.18
N LEU A 128 3.15 -5.58 -2.04
CA LEU A 128 4.32 -5.21 -2.84
C LEU A 128 4.11 -5.52 -4.31
N ASP A 129 3.57 -6.70 -4.64
CA ASP A 129 3.27 -7.10 -6.02
C ASP A 129 2.31 -6.11 -6.68
N LYS A 130 1.20 -5.79 -6.01
CA LYS A 130 0.22 -4.81 -6.50
C LYS A 130 0.82 -3.41 -6.70
N LEU A 131 1.65 -2.97 -5.77
CA LEU A 131 2.36 -1.69 -5.88
C LEU A 131 3.28 -1.68 -7.11
N LEU A 132 4.11 -2.71 -7.27
CA LEU A 132 5.07 -2.81 -8.38
C LEU A 132 4.35 -2.93 -9.72
N GLN A 133 3.26 -3.69 -9.79
CA GLN A 133 2.44 -3.78 -11.00
C GLN A 133 1.95 -2.39 -11.44
N VAL A 134 1.35 -1.63 -10.52
CA VAL A 134 0.88 -0.26 -10.82
C VAL A 134 2.03 0.63 -11.30
N VAL A 135 3.19 0.58 -10.63
CA VAL A 135 4.34 1.42 -11.02
C VAL A 135 4.89 1.02 -12.39
N THR A 136 5.06 -0.28 -12.66
CA THR A 136 5.58 -0.78 -13.96
C THR A 136 4.62 -0.51 -15.12
N ASP A 137 3.32 -0.50 -14.87
CA ASP A 137 2.32 -0.16 -15.88
C ASP A 137 2.41 1.33 -16.30
N HIS A 138 2.72 2.21 -15.36
CA HIS A 138 2.72 3.66 -15.57
C HIS A 138 4.10 4.26 -15.85
N GLN A 139 5.19 3.61 -15.46
CA GLN A 139 6.55 4.11 -15.60
C GLN A 139 7.33 3.25 -16.62
N LYS A 140 8.02 3.91 -17.55
CA LYS A 140 8.74 3.23 -18.65
C LYS A 140 10.25 3.38 -18.58
N GLY A 141 10.74 4.19 -17.63
CA GLY A 141 12.17 4.36 -17.35
C GLY A 141 12.70 3.32 -16.36
N LYS A 142 13.84 3.61 -15.77
CA LYS A 142 14.41 2.77 -14.71
C LYS A 142 13.57 2.88 -13.45
N ILE A 143 13.34 1.77 -12.79
CA ILE A 143 12.63 1.72 -11.52
C ILE A 143 13.60 1.25 -10.44
N SER A 144 13.70 2.02 -9.35
CA SER A 144 14.41 1.64 -8.13
C SER A 144 13.41 1.44 -7.00
N LEU A 145 13.67 0.45 -6.14
CA LEU A 145 12.84 0.14 -4.98
C LEU A 145 13.68 0.17 -3.70
N ILE A 146 13.21 0.88 -2.68
CA ILE A 146 13.69 0.76 -1.31
C ILE A 146 12.68 -0.05 -0.52
N LEU A 147 13.15 -1.11 0.13
CA LEU A 147 12.32 -2.05 0.88
C LEU A 147 13.04 -2.52 2.14
N GLY A 148 12.30 -2.72 3.21
CA GLY A 148 12.74 -3.38 4.44
C GLY A 148 11.65 -4.28 4.99
N ALA A 149 11.93 -4.94 6.10
CA ALA A 149 10.96 -5.73 6.84
C ALA A 149 11.08 -5.47 8.34
N PRO A 150 9.97 -5.57 9.11
CA PRO A 150 10.04 -5.49 10.55
C PRO A 150 10.72 -6.73 11.13
N GLY A 151 11.42 -6.54 12.26
CA GLY A 151 11.98 -7.62 13.06
C GLY A 151 10.97 -8.19 14.05
N ASN A 152 11.18 -9.45 14.44
CA ASN A 152 10.36 -10.20 15.40
C ASN A 152 8.87 -10.24 15.05
N LYS A 153 8.51 -10.05 13.79
CA LYS A 153 7.12 -10.01 13.35
C LYS A 153 7.02 -10.33 11.86
N GLY A 154 6.27 -11.39 11.53
CA GLY A 154 5.96 -11.72 10.15
C GLY A 154 7.20 -12.07 9.30
N GLU A 155 8.06 -12.95 9.80
CA GLU A 155 9.31 -13.37 9.15
C GLU A 155 9.07 -14.00 7.76
N SER A 156 7.92 -14.69 7.55
CA SER A 156 7.52 -15.21 6.23
C SER A 156 7.50 -14.14 5.14
N ARG A 157 7.26 -12.87 5.49
CA ARG A 157 7.26 -11.75 4.54
C ARG A 157 8.61 -11.57 3.84
N ARG A 158 9.72 -11.95 4.49
CA ARG A 158 11.08 -11.83 3.92
C ARG A 158 11.22 -12.72 2.70
N GLN A 159 10.71 -13.96 2.80
CA GLN A 159 10.63 -14.88 1.68
C GLN A 159 9.64 -14.40 0.60
N ASP A 160 8.45 -13.95 1.02
CA ASP A 160 7.44 -13.43 0.09
C ASP A 160 7.98 -12.26 -0.74
N PHE A 161 8.71 -11.33 -0.12
CA PHE A 161 9.36 -10.23 -0.83
C PHE A 161 10.36 -10.75 -1.88
N GLY A 162 11.17 -11.74 -1.52
CA GLY A 162 12.10 -12.37 -2.46
C GLY A 162 11.38 -12.97 -3.67
N HIS A 163 10.30 -13.71 -3.43
CA HIS A 163 9.49 -14.31 -4.49
C HIS A 163 8.91 -13.26 -5.42
N VAL A 164 8.29 -12.20 -4.88
CA VAL A 164 7.74 -11.10 -5.68
C VAL A 164 8.84 -10.42 -6.48
N LEU A 165 9.97 -10.07 -5.85
CA LEU A 165 11.05 -9.37 -6.54
C LEU A 165 11.72 -10.18 -7.64
N ASN A 166 11.62 -11.51 -7.62
CA ASN A 166 12.08 -12.37 -8.70
C ASN A 166 11.18 -12.30 -9.94
N THR A 167 9.93 -11.84 -9.81
CA THR A 167 9.03 -11.60 -10.96
C THR A 167 9.28 -10.24 -11.64
N TYR A 168 10.06 -9.35 -11.00
CA TYR A 168 10.44 -8.03 -11.51
C TYR A 168 11.97 -7.88 -11.60
N PRO A 169 12.65 -8.64 -12.49
CA PRO A 169 14.10 -8.68 -12.55
C PRO A 169 14.76 -7.36 -12.98
N GLU A 170 14.01 -6.47 -13.63
CA GLU A 170 14.45 -5.16 -14.10
C GLU A 170 14.50 -4.09 -13.01
N ILE A 171 13.85 -4.30 -11.87
CA ILE A 171 13.80 -3.33 -10.78
C ILE A 171 15.11 -3.37 -9.97
N ASN A 172 15.73 -2.21 -9.79
CA ASN A 172 16.88 -2.05 -8.92
C ASN A 172 16.44 -2.02 -7.45
N VAL A 173 16.90 -2.99 -6.67
CA VAL A 173 16.50 -3.13 -5.26
C VAL A 173 17.60 -2.63 -4.33
N ILE A 174 17.20 -1.78 -3.38
CA ILE A 174 17.97 -1.37 -2.22
C ILE A 174 17.23 -1.86 -0.97
N LEU A 175 17.82 -2.78 -0.25
CA LEU A 175 17.28 -3.24 1.03
C LEU A 175 17.79 -2.32 2.14
N SER A 176 16.89 -1.93 3.03
CA SER A 176 17.16 -0.96 4.09
C SER A 176 16.38 -1.28 5.37
N THR A 177 16.72 -0.60 6.45
CA THR A 177 15.99 -0.74 7.71
C THR A 177 14.55 -0.28 7.58
N ASP A 178 13.62 -1.05 8.16
CA ASP A 178 12.24 -0.66 8.44
C ASP A 178 12.10 -0.46 9.97
N ASP A 179 11.45 -1.40 10.66
CA ASP A 179 11.32 -1.48 12.11
C ASP A 179 12.08 -2.72 12.63
N PRO A 180 13.39 -2.66 12.84
CA PRO A 180 14.17 -3.86 13.15
C PRO A 180 13.80 -4.48 14.50
N ASN A 181 13.09 -3.73 15.35
CA ASN A 181 12.68 -4.15 16.67
C ASN A 181 13.90 -4.60 17.51
N LYS A 182 14.06 -5.91 17.81
CA LYS A 182 15.20 -6.46 18.55
C LYS A 182 16.16 -7.26 17.67
N GLU A 183 15.93 -7.32 16.38
CA GLU A 183 16.82 -8.00 15.43
C GLU A 183 17.84 -7.03 14.84
N ASP A 184 18.96 -7.58 14.39
CA ASP A 184 19.94 -6.81 13.65
C ASP A 184 19.41 -6.47 12.27
N PRO A 185 19.31 -5.17 11.88
CA PRO A 185 18.76 -4.77 10.60
C PRO A 185 19.55 -5.30 9.39
N LEU A 186 20.87 -5.54 9.54
CA LEU A 186 21.67 -6.16 8.50
C LEU A 186 21.24 -7.60 8.25
N THR A 187 21.01 -8.36 9.32
CA THR A 187 20.53 -9.74 9.23
C THR A 187 19.18 -9.80 8.51
N ILE A 188 18.23 -8.92 8.85
CA ILE A 188 16.92 -8.85 8.17
C ILE A 188 17.11 -8.62 6.66
N CYS A 189 17.95 -7.65 6.27
CA CYS A 189 18.21 -7.36 4.86
C CYS A 189 18.89 -8.53 4.15
N GLN A 190 19.82 -9.22 4.81
CA GLN A 190 20.51 -10.40 4.24
C GLN A 190 19.54 -11.57 4.04
N GLU A 191 18.60 -11.78 4.94
CA GLU A 191 17.57 -12.80 4.78
C GLU A 191 16.67 -12.49 3.58
N ILE A 192 16.18 -11.26 3.43
CA ILE A 192 15.42 -10.87 2.23
C ILE A 192 16.26 -11.11 0.97
N ALA A 193 17.52 -10.67 0.98
CA ALA A 193 18.44 -10.83 -0.16
C ALA A 193 18.68 -12.30 -0.52
N SER A 194 18.67 -13.21 0.45
CA SER A 194 18.89 -14.65 0.21
C SER A 194 17.76 -15.30 -0.62
N HIS A 195 16.59 -14.68 -0.66
CA HIS A 195 15.44 -15.14 -1.45
C HIS A 195 15.35 -14.45 -2.82
N ILE A 196 16.27 -13.54 -3.15
CA ILE A 196 16.30 -12.82 -4.43
C ILE A 196 17.38 -13.45 -5.34
N ASN A 197 17.00 -13.89 -6.55
CA ASN A 197 17.86 -14.62 -7.48
C ASN A 197 18.90 -13.73 -8.20
N ARG A 198 19.15 -12.52 -7.69
CA ARG A 198 20.15 -11.58 -8.22
C ARG A 198 20.81 -10.80 -7.09
N LYS A 199 21.94 -10.18 -7.40
CA LYS A 199 22.62 -9.29 -6.45
C LYS A 199 21.77 -8.02 -6.21
N VAL A 200 21.53 -7.67 -4.95
CA VAL A 200 20.86 -6.45 -4.52
C VAL A 200 21.80 -5.62 -3.65
N ARG A 201 21.54 -4.33 -3.53
CA ARG A 201 22.28 -3.45 -2.61
C ARG A 201 21.65 -3.48 -1.23
N ILE A 202 22.48 -3.31 -0.19
CA ILE A 202 22.02 -3.13 1.19
C ILE A 202 22.60 -1.80 1.67
N ILE A 203 21.73 -0.90 2.09
CA ILE A 203 22.07 0.38 2.73
C ILE A 203 21.21 0.47 3.99
N ILE A 204 21.81 0.18 5.15
CA ILE A 204 21.07 0.02 6.40
C ILE A 204 20.40 1.31 6.84
N ASP A 205 21.09 2.44 6.78
CA ASP A 205 20.51 3.73 7.06
C ASP A 205 19.46 4.08 5.98
N ARG A 206 18.19 4.20 6.42
CA ARG A 206 17.08 4.40 5.49
C ARG A 206 17.08 5.79 4.87
N GLU A 207 17.51 6.81 5.59
CA GLU A 207 17.65 8.17 5.03
C GLU A 207 18.75 8.21 3.97
N GLU A 208 19.89 7.56 4.21
CA GLU A 208 20.95 7.46 3.22
C GLU A 208 20.55 6.59 2.01
N ALA A 209 19.74 5.54 2.22
CA ALA A 209 19.18 4.75 1.13
C ALA A 209 18.28 5.59 0.22
N ILE A 210 17.39 6.39 0.82
CA ILE A 210 16.50 7.30 0.08
C ILE A 210 17.32 8.35 -0.68
N LYS A 211 18.23 9.04 -0.02
CA LYS A 211 19.12 10.03 -0.61
C LYS A 211 19.89 9.47 -1.81
N THR A 212 20.47 8.28 -1.64
CA THR A 212 21.23 7.60 -2.70
C THR A 212 20.33 7.29 -3.89
N ALA A 213 19.17 6.66 -3.65
CA ALA A 213 18.24 6.33 -4.72
C ALA A 213 17.70 7.57 -5.44
N MET A 214 17.38 8.63 -4.70
CA MET A 214 16.94 9.92 -5.27
C MET A 214 18.00 10.50 -6.22
N SER A 215 19.28 10.48 -5.83
CA SER A 215 20.37 11.00 -6.66
C SER A 215 20.63 10.18 -7.93
N GLU A 216 20.28 8.89 -7.92
CA GLU A 216 20.43 7.98 -9.06
C GLU A 216 19.22 7.96 -9.98
N THR A 217 18.09 8.50 -9.56
CA THR A 217 16.84 8.61 -10.34
C THR A 217 16.90 9.87 -11.18
N THR A 218 17.56 9.79 -12.34
CA THR A 218 17.97 10.99 -13.14
C THR A 218 17.15 11.20 -14.40
N GLY A 219 16.48 10.18 -14.91
CA GLY A 219 15.65 10.29 -16.11
C GLY A 219 14.22 10.75 -15.78
N SER A 220 13.64 11.60 -16.60
CA SER A 220 12.26 12.09 -16.40
C SER A 220 11.20 11.01 -16.42
N SER A 221 11.52 9.85 -16.99
CA SER A 221 10.65 8.66 -17.02
C SER A 221 11.00 7.64 -15.93
N ASP A 222 12.05 7.91 -15.14
CA ASP A 222 12.48 7.02 -14.07
C ASP A 222 11.53 7.11 -12.86
N ALA A 223 11.55 6.09 -12.04
CA ALA A 223 10.79 6.06 -10.80
C ALA A 223 11.59 5.52 -9.62
N LEU A 224 11.35 6.09 -8.45
CA LEU A 224 11.74 5.55 -7.16
C LEU A 224 10.49 5.09 -6.41
N VAL A 225 10.51 3.87 -5.91
CA VAL A 225 9.48 3.32 -5.01
C VAL A 225 10.08 3.21 -3.61
N ILE A 226 9.44 3.78 -2.61
CA ILE A 226 9.82 3.67 -1.21
C ILE A 226 8.68 2.94 -0.50
N ALA A 227 8.91 1.68 -0.15
CA ALA A 227 7.88 0.78 0.38
C ALA A 227 8.11 0.40 1.84
N GLY A 228 7.02 0.12 2.55
CA GLY A 228 6.99 -0.44 3.90
C GLY A 228 6.44 0.51 4.95
N LYS A 229 6.99 1.70 5.09
CA LYS A 229 6.62 2.64 6.17
C LYS A 229 5.51 3.62 5.81
N GLY A 230 5.32 3.93 4.53
CA GLY A 230 4.31 4.92 4.14
C GLY A 230 4.49 6.25 4.86
N ALA A 231 3.50 6.64 5.67
CA ALA A 231 3.52 7.88 6.46
C ALA A 231 4.11 7.74 7.87
N ASP A 232 4.65 6.58 8.25
CA ASP A 232 5.20 6.38 9.59
C ASP A 232 6.45 7.23 9.83
N ALA A 233 6.33 8.22 10.70
CA ALA A 233 7.42 9.11 11.10
C ALA A 233 8.14 8.61 12.37
N PHE A 234 8.43 7.31 12.43
CA PHE A 234 9.18 6.68 13.51
C PHE A 234 9.78 5.35 13.04
N GLN A 235 10.73 4.82 13.81
CA GLN A 235 11.18 3.44 13.70
C GLN A 235 11.05 2.75 15.07
N ILE A 236 10.90 1.42 15.07
CA ILE A 236 10.93 0.61 16.29
C ILE A 236 12.31 -0.05 16.39
N VAL A 237 13.13 0.43 17.32
CA VAL A 237 14.47 -0.09 17.58
C VAL A 237 14.53 -0.56 19.03
N ASN A 238 14.98 -1.79 19.26
CA ASN A 238 15.03 -2.41 20.59
C ASN A 238 13.67 -2.37 21.35
N GLY A 239 12.57 -2.51 20.60
CA GLY A 239 11.21 -2.49 21.16
C GLY A 239 10.70 -1.11 21.55
N LYS A 240 11.39 -0.04 21.18
CA LYS A 240 11.00 1.35 21.46
C LYS A 240 10.85 2.14 20.17
N ARG A 241 9.89 3.06 20.17
CA ARG A 241 9.81 4.07 19.11
C ARG A 241 11.01 5.00 19.21
N THR A 242 11.65 5.22 18.06
CA THR A 242 12.73 6.18 17.86
C THR A 242 12.32 7.18 16.80
N ASP A 243 12.82 8.39 16.89
CA ASP A 243 12.52 9.44 15.94
C ASP A 243 13.05 9.09 14.55
N TYR A 244 12.19 9.28 13.56
CA TYR A 244 12.48 9.17 12.15
C TYR A 244 11.63 10.21 11.41
N ALA A 245 12.18 10.93 10.46
CA ALA A 245 11.43 11.99 9.77
C ALA A 245 10.27 11.47 8.92
N GLY A 246 10.27 10.18 8.58
CA GLY A 246 9.35 9.55 7.66
C GLY A 246 9.82 9.62 6.21
N ASP A 247 9.47 8.58 5.43
CA ASP A 247 9.91 8.43 4.04
C ASP A 247 9.58 9.64 3.18
N ILE A 248 8.38 10.20 3.36
CA ILE A 248 7.87 11.36 2.62
C ILE A 248 8.73 12.59 2.88
N GLU A 249 8.98 12.92 4.15
CA GLU A 249 9.74 14.12 4.52
C GLU A 249 11.23 13.97 4.17
N VAL A 250 11.77 12.75 4.26
CA VAL A 250 13.14 12.49 3.77
C VAL A 250 13.21 12.67 2.26
N ALA A 251 12.28 12.10 1.49
CA ALA A 251 12.26 12.26 0.04
C ALA A 251 12.12 13.74 -0.38
N LYS A 252 11.27 14.51 0.31
CA LYS A 252 11.08 15.95 0.04
C LYS A 252 12.36 16.78 0.15
N LYS A 253 13.34 16.36 0.97
CA LYS A 253 14.63 17.07 1.08
C LYS A 253 15.46 17.02 -0.22
N TYR A 254 15.16 16.07 -1.12
CA TYR A 254 15.95 15.77 -2.32
C TYR A 254 15.16 15.89 -3.64
N LEU A 255 13.99 16.57 -3.63
CA LEU A 255 13.14 16.81 -4.82
C LEU A 255 13.74 17.79 -5.83
#